data_d2164679fca47c061afaae209f846da2
#
_entry.id   d2164679fca47c061afaae209f846da2
#
_cell.length_a   1.000
_cell.length_b   1.000
_cell.length_c   1.000
_cell.angle_alpha   90.00
_cell.angle_beta   90.00
_cell.angle_gamma   90.00
#
_symmetry.space_group_name_H-M   'P 1'
#
loop_
_entity.id
_entity.type
_entity.pdbx_description
1 polymer ?
#
loop_
_entity_poly.entity_id
_entity_poly.type
_entity_poly.pdbx_seq_one_letter_code
_entity_poly.pdbx_strand_id
1 'polypeptide(L)'
;MAENLQLYEGERLDDLQVNGLKIIQNASCFRFGCDAVELADFVSGSAKDYACDLGSGSGIIAILLAGKKGIRVTAVELQPYMADMARPLPRSQA
;
A
#
# COMPACT_ATOMS: atom_id res chain seq x y z
N MET A 1 1.50 13.76 -0.24
CA MET A 1 1.53 14.60 0.94
C MET A 1 0.32 14.36 1.80
N ALA A 2 0.54 14.28 3.08
CA ALA A 2 -0.54 13.98 4.02
C ALA A 2 -1.61 15.07 4.05
N GLU A 3 -1.24 16.33 3.81
CA GLU A 3 -2.21 17.40 3.89
C GLU A 3 -3.30 17.33 2.83
N ASN A 4 -3.06 16.58 1.72
CA ASN A 4 -4.07 16.40 0.69
C ASN A 4 -4.78 15.07 0.80
N LEU A 5 -4.45 14.29 1.81
CA LEU A 5 -5.04 12.98 2.01
C LEU A 5 -6.33 13.11 2.79
N GLN A 6 -7.39 12.53 2.24
CA GLN A 6 -8.67 12.47 2.93
C GLN A 6 -8.87 11.07 3.50
N LEU A 7 -9.04 10.99 4.81
CA LEU A 7 -9.31 9.73 5.48
C LEU A 7 -10.81 9.60 5.73
N TYR A 8 -11.32 8.40 5.52
CA TYR A 8 -12.72 8.10 5.80
C TYR A 8 -12.86 7.62 7.24
N GLU A 9 -14.09 7.58 7.71
CA GLU A 9 -14.36 7.15 9.07
C GLU A 9 -13.77 5.76 9.34
N GLY A 10 -13.10 5.62 10.46
CA GLY A 10 -12.47 4.35 10.85
C GLY A 10 -11.08 4.14 10.26
N GLU A 11 -10.64 5.01 9.38
CA GLU A 11 -9.32 4.90 8.78
C GLU A 11 -8.28 5.69 9.55
N ARG A 12 -7.04 5.25 9.44
CA ARG A 12 -5.91 5.99 9.96
C ARG A 12 -4.72 5.84 9.01
N LEU A 13 -3.83 6.81 9.09
CA LEU A 13 -2.59 6.80 8.32
C LEU A 13 -1.48 6.31 9.22
N ASP A 14 -0.91 5.16 8.89
CA ASP A 14 0.17 4.57 9.67
C ASP A 14 1.50 4.79 8.98
N ASP A 15 2.51 5.11 9.77
CA ASP A 15 3.88 5.29 9.30
C ASP A 15 4.56 3.94 9.31
N LEU A 16 5.11 3.53 8.17
CA LEU A 16 5.81 2.25 8.07
C LEU A 16 7.24 2.32 8.59
N GLN A 17 7.69 3.53 8.96
CA GLN A 17 9.01 3.77 9.57
C GLN A 17 10.15 3.33 8.66
N VAL A 18 9.93 3.40 7.36
CA VAL A 18 10.97 3.15 6.38
C VAL A 18 10.73 4.09 5.20
N ASN A 19 11.74 4.88 4.86
CA ASN A 19 11.73 5.79 3.70
C ASN A 19 10.51 6.71 3.63
N GLY A 20 9.94 7.08 4.79
CA GLY A 20 8.77 7.97 4.82
C GLY A 20 7.50 7.36 4.27
N LEU A 21 7.46 6.06 4.09
CA LEU A 21 6.29 5.39 3.53
C LEU A 21 5.16 5.31 4.54
N LYS A 22 3.94 5.46 4.06
CA LYS A 22 2.76 5.42 4.89
C LYS A 22 1.68 4.57 4.22
N ILE A 23 0.76 4.07 5.05
CA ILE A 23 -0.32 3.23 4.56
C ILE A 23 -1.61 3.60 5.29
N ILE A 24 -2.73 3.57 4.56
CA ILE A 24 -4.04 3.77 5.15
C ILE A 24 -4.56 2.41 5.60
N GLN A 25 -5.03 2.35 6.85
CA GLN A 25 -5.63 1.14 7.39
C GLN A 25 -6.96 1.47 8.06
N ASN A 26 -7.83 0.47 8.13
CA ASN A 26 -9.12 0.60 8.78
C ASN A 26 -9.29 -0.56 9.74
N ALA A 27 -9.62 -0.25 11.00
CA ALA A 27 -9.72 -1.26 12.05
C ALA A 27 -10.80 -2.31 11.77
N SER A 28 -11.82 -1.97 10.99
CA SER A 28 -12.89 -2.92 10.68
C SER A 28 -12.60 -3.75 9.42
N CYS A 29 -11.45 -3.55 8.79
CA CYS A 29 -11.03 -4.32 7.63
C CYS A 29 -9.79 -5.12 7.97
N PHE A 30 -9.41 -6.01 7.05
CA PHE A 30 -8.19 -6.79 7.23
C PHE A 30 -6.99 -5.85 7.25
N ARG A 31 -6.13 -6.04 8.23
CA ARG A 31 -4.87 -5.30 8.33
C ARG A 31 -3.72 -6.27 8.09
N PHE A 32 -2.63 -5.73 7.53
CA PHE A 32 -1.50 -6.58 7.22
C PHE A 32 -0.80 -7.06 8.49
N GLY A 33 -0.15 -8.23 8.37
CA GLY A 33 0.70 -8.76 9.42
C GLY A 33 2.17 -8.69 9.03
N CYS A 34 3.04 -9.15 9.91
CA CYS A 34 4.46 -9.11 9.62
C CYS A 34 4.88 -10.05 8.50
N ASP A 35 4.06 -11.04 8.18
CA ASP A 35 4.34 -11.92 7.05
C ASP A 35 4.34 -11.15 5.71
N ALA A 36 3.48 -10.14 5.56
CA ALA A 36 3.48 -9.33 4.36
C ALA A 36 4.78 -8.53 4.24
N VAL A 37 5.26 -8.00 5.36
CA VAL A 37 6.52 -7.26 5.38
C VAL A 37 7.69 -8.17 5.04
N GLU A 38 7.69 -9.38 5.59
CA GLU A 38 8.73 -10.35 5.31
C GLU A 38 8.73 -10.79 3.85
N LEU A 39 7.53 -10.97 3.27
CA LEU A 39 7.44 -11.33 1.88
C LEU A 39 8.00 -10.22 0.98
N ALA A 40 7.64 -8.98 1.26
CA ALA A 40 8.18 -7.86 0.49
C ALA A 40 9.69 -7.78 0.60
N ASP A 41 10.23 -8.07 1.77
CA ASP A 41 11.67 -8.08 1.98
C ASP A 41 12.36 -9.19 1.18
N PHE A 42 11.70 -10.32 1.05
CA PHE A 42 12.23 -11.47 0.35
C PHE A 42 12.36 -11.24 -1.15
N VAL A 43 11.48 -10.43 -1.73
CA VAL A 43 11.48 -10.17 -3.17
C VAL A 43 12.75 -9.43 -3.56
N SER A 44 13.46 -9.93 -4.57
CA SER A 44 14.60 -9.22 -5.11
C SER A 44 14.24 -8.56 -6.42
N GLY A 45 14.80 -7.38 -6.65
CA GLY A 45 14.51 -6.63 -7.85
C GLY A 45 15.01 -5.20 -7.74
N SER A 46 14.83 -4.47 -8.80
CA SER A 46 15.32 -3.11 -8.89
C SER A 46 14.39 -2.26 -9.74
N ALA A 47 14.79 -1.02 -9.99
CA ALA A 47 13.99 -0.08 -10.78
C ALA A 47 13.75 -0.55 -12.22
N LYS A 48 14.51 -1.53 -12.69
CA LYS A 48 14.30 -2.09 -14.03
C LYS A 48 13.19 -3.13 -14.06
N ASP A 49 12.76 -3.60 -12.92
CA ASP A 49 11.79 -4.69 -12.84
C ASP A 49 10.38 -4.16 -12.74
N TYR A 50 9.46 -5.03 -13.05
CA TYR A 50 8.04 -4.73 -12.99
C TYR A 50 7.34 -5.91 -12.31
N ALA A 51 6.52 -5.63 -11.31
CA ALA A 51 5.84 -6.66 -10.56
C ALA A 51 4.34 -6.42 -10.56
N CYS A 52 3.59 -7.49 -10.38
CA CYS A 52 2.14 -7.41 -10.23
C CYS A 52 1.80 -8.05 -8.88
N ASP A 53 1.09 -7.30 -8.04
CA ASP A 53 0.66 -7.76 -6.73
C ASP A 53 -0.82 -8.11 -6.81
N LEU A 54 -1.12 -9.40 -6.93
CA LEU A 54 -2.50 -9.88 -7.02
C LEU A 54 -3.09 -10.00 -5.63
N GLY A 55 -4.30 -9.45 -5.46
CA GLY A 55 -4.95 -9.44 -4.16
C GLY A 55 -4.21 -8.52 -3.19
N SER A 56 -3.90 -7.32 -3.63
CA SER A 56 -2.99 -6.44 -2.92
C SER A 56 -3.53 -5.90 -1.59
N GLY A 57 -4.84 -6.01 -1.36
CA GLY A 57 -5.43 -5.46 -0.14
C GLY A 57 -5.22 -3.96 -0.05
N SER A 58 -4.72 -3.49 1.09
CA SER A 58 -4.46 -2.07 1.29
C SER A 58 -3.18 -1.60 0.60
N GLY A 59 -2.45 -2.51 -0.05
CA GLY A 59 -1.29 -2.17 -0.84
C GLY A 59 0.03 -2.26 -0.12
N ILE A 60 0.09 -2.93 1.03
CA ILE A 60 1.31 -2.95 1.84
C ILE A 60 2.51 -3.49 1.07
N ILE A 61 2.35 -4.62 0.35
CA ILE A 61 3.47 -5.19 -0.38
C ILE A 61 3.88 -4.28 -1.53
N ALA A 62 2.91 -3.76 -2.28
CA ALA A 62 3.21 -2.86 -3.39
C ALA A 62 3.92 -1.60 -2.91
N ILE A 63 3.48 -1.02 -1.79
CA ILE A 63 4.10 0.17 -1.23
C ILE A 63 5.56 -0.12 -0.87
N LEU A 64 5.81 -1.25 -0.21
CA LEU A 64 7.16 -1.59 0.20
C LEU A 64 8.07 -1.89 -0.99
N LEU A 65 7.56 -2.62 -1.99
CA LEU A 65 8.37 -2.91 -3.18
C LEU A 65 8.70 -1.64 -3.95
N ALA A 66 7.72 -0.79 -4.14
CA ALA A 66 7.95 0.44 -4.89
C ALA A 66 8.79 1.43 -4.10
N GLY A 67 8.46 1.64 -2.83
CA GLY A 67 9.09 2.68 -2.03
C GLY A 67 10.43 2.30 -1.45
N LYS A 68 10.65 1.01 -1.19
CA LYS A 68 11.89 0.56 -0.57
C LYS A 68 12.88 0.01 -1.58
N LYS A 69 12.38 -0.65 -2.62
CA LYS A 69 13.24 -1.33 -3.60
C LYS A 69 13.19 -0.70 -4.99
N GLY A 70 12.30 0.27 -5.18
CA GLY A 70 12.20 0.96 -6.46
C GLY A 70 11.58 0.16 -7.59
N ILE A 71 10.98 -0.98 -7.29
CA ILE A 71 10.33 -1.83 -8.29
C ILE A 71 9.03 -1.19 -8.73
N ARG A 72 8.74 -1.21 -10.03
CA ARG A 72 7.45 -0.73 -10.52
C ARG A 72 6.42 -1.81 -10.30
N VAL A 73 5.33 -1.47 -9.60
CA VAL A 73 4.34 -2.45 -9.17
C VAL A 73 2.95 -2.04 -9.63
N THR A 74 2.21 -2.99 -10.21
CA THR A 74 0.78 -2.84 -10.42
C THR A 74 0.09 -3.66 -9.35
N ALA A 75 -0.73 -3.00 -8.53
CA ALA A 75 -1.50 -3.65 -7.49
C ALA A 75 -2.91 -3.91 -8.00
N VAL A 76 -3.39 -5.14 -7.82
CA VAL A 76 -4.72 -5.55 -8.27
C VAL A 76 -5.50 -6.02 -7.06
N GLU A 77 -6.65 -5.37 -6.84
CA GLU A 77 -7.49 -5.69 -5.68
C GLU A 77 -8.94 -5.71 -6.13
N LEU A 78 -9.63 -6.80 -5.83
CA LEU A 78 -11.01 -6.99 -6.25
C LEU A 78 -11.98 -6.15 -5.43
N GLN A 79 -11.71 -5.94 -4.14
CA GLN A 79 -12.61 -5.19 -3.26
C GLN A 79 -12.40 -3.70 -3.46
N PRO A 80 -13.42 -2.96 -3.94
CA PRO A 80 -13.22 -1.54 -4.26
C PRO A 80 -12.74 -0.69 -3.10
N TYR A 81 -13.23 -0.97 -1.89
CA TYR A 81 -12.83 -0.19 -0.74
C TYR A 81 -11.35 -0.35 -0.43
N MET A 82 -10.86 -1.60 -0.49
CA MET A 82 -9.44 -1.85 -0.26
C MET A 82 -8.59 -1.23 -1.36
N ALA A 83 -9.03 -1.34 -2.61
CA ALA A 83 -8.32 -0.73 -3.72
C ALA A 83 -8.23 0.78 -3.57
N ASP A 84 -9.30 1.40 -3.05
CA ASP A 84 -9.31 2.84 -2.85
C ASP A 84 -8.30 3.27 -1.79
N MET A 85 -8.12 2.48 -0.73
CA MET A 85 -7.12 2.79 0.28
C MET A 85 -5.70 2.74 -0.28
N ALA A 86 -5.46 1.88 -1.27
CA ALA A 86 -4.13 1.75 -1.87
C ALA A 86 -3.87 2.79 -2.95
N ARG A 87 -4.90 3.53 -3.37
CA ARG A 87 -4.79 4.44 -4.49
C ARG A 87 -3.93 5.65 -4.14
N PRO A 88 -3.15 6.16 -5.12
CA PRO A 88 -2.39 7.39 -4.84
C PRO A 88 -3.31 8.59 -4.67
N LEU A 89 -2.78 9.62 -4.04
CA LEU A 89 -3.52 10.87 -3.81
C LEU A 89 -3.70 11.64 -5.11
N PRO A 90 -4.79 12.40 -5.20
CA PRO A 90 -5.87 12.52 -4.22
C PRO A 90 -6.82 11.33 -4.31
N ARG A 91 -7.45 11.02 -3.22
CA ARG A 91 -8.43 9.96 -3.19
C ARG A 91 -9.70 10.38 -3.89
N SER A 92 -10.50 9.37 -4.26
CA SER A 92 -11.80 9.61 -4.87
C SER A 92 -12.65 10.51 -3.98
N GLN A 93 -13.35 11.45 -4.62
CA GLN A 93 -14.27 12.34 -3.93
C GLN A 93 -15.69 11.78 -3.87
N ALA A 94 -15.96 10.75 -4.62
CA ALA A 94 -17.31 10.20 -4.72
C ALA A 94 -17.72 9.44 -3.49
#